data_927857728e2f215069f0afdd92a79d74
#
_entry.id   927857728e2f215069f0afdd92a79d74
#
_cell.length_a   1.000
_cell.length_b   1.000
_cell.length_c   1.000
_cell.angle_alpha   90.00
_cell.angle_beta   90.00
_cell.angle_gamma   90.00
#
_symmetry.space_group_name_H-M   'P 1'
#
loop_
_entity.id
_entity.type
_entity.pdbx_description
1 polymer ?
#
loop_
_entity_poly.entity_id
_entity_poly.type
_entity_poly.pdbx_seq_one_letter_code
_entity_poly.pdbx_strand_id
1 'polypeptide(L)'
;MVTLIGMGAGLPGSLTAEGLAALQQADIIVGARRLLEHLPDGCTEHRKALYKPEEILTCLAEHPEGDAALLYSGDTGFYSGASGLLPMLRACGISCRVLPGISSVQLLAAAVGRPWQDWKLVSAHGCACDPVAECLTADGRPVFFLTGGSETPATLCRTLTAAGLGQAHALVGEQLGTPEEKIFFGTAQEVSQKSTASLSVLLIEHLPQPPRRCAGFPDEAFLRGDVPMTKQEVRAAALAKLAVRPTDTLWDVGAGTGSVSMELALAAPRGRVYAVECDPEACALIRKNRERFAAWNLTLIEGKAPQALEALPAPDAVFLGGTKGSMEAVVDAVLAKNPQARLCISAIALETLSAAVAALTARGLTAEVTQIAVSRTKPAGRLHLLMANNPIFLITGERK
;
A
#
# COMPACT_ATOMS: atom_id res chain seq x y z
N MET A 1 -34.99 -20.13 11.68
CA MET A 1 -33.75 -19.45 12.12
C MET A 1 -32.77 -19.36 10.97
N VAL A 2 -31.94 -18.28 10.86
CA VAL A 2 -30.93 -18.14 9.79
C VAL A 2 -29.55 -18.49 10.31
N THR A 3 -28.85 -19.44 9.64
CA THR A 3 -27.49 -19.85 10.01
C THR A 3 -26.52 -19.54 8.89
N LEU A 4 -25.51 -18.67 9.15
CA LEU A 4 -24.42 -18.39 8.23
C LEU A 4 -23.32 -19.41 8.47
N ILE A 5 -22.88 -20.12 7.42
CA ILE A 5 -21.97 -21.27 7.53
C ILE A 5 -20.73 -21.04 6.69
N GLY A 6 -19.55 -21.12 7.32
CA GLY A 6 -18.26 -21.17 6.63
C GLY A 6 -18.02 -22.57 6.06
N MET A 7 -17.92 -22.66 4.73
CA MET A 7 -17.80 -23.92 3.99
C MET A 7 -16.36 -24.43 3.84
N GLY A 8 -15.38 -23.75 4.44
CA GLY A 8 -13.98 -24.10 4.25
C GLY A 8 -13.55 -24.06 2.79
N ALA A 9 -12.91 -25.13 2.31
CA ALA A 9 -12.54 -25.30 0.90
C ALA A 9 -13.74 -25.51 -0.04
N GLY A 10 -14.94 -25.61 0.48
CA GLY A 10 -16.17 -25.87 -0.28
C GLY A 10 -16.45 -27.36 -0.49
N LEU A 11 -15.75 -28.23 0.20
CA LEU A 11 -15.96 -29.68 0.17
C LEU A 11 -16.52 -30.17 1.51
N PRO A 12 -17.32 -31.26 1.53
CA PRO A 12 -17.93 -31.80 2.78
C PRO A 12 -16.90 -32.05 3.88
N GLY A 13 -15.73 -32.55 3.57
CA GLY A 13 -14.65 -32.82 4.52
C GLY A 13 -14.01 -31.59 5.18
N SER A 14 -14.28 -30.37 4.68
CA SER A 14 -13.79 -29.11 5.26
C SER A 14 -14.82 -28.41 6.15
N LEU A 15 -16.03 -28.96 6.28
CA LEU A 15 -17.07 -28.45 7.16
C LEU A 15 -16.79 -28.80 8.62
N THR A 16 -17.18 -27.91 9.52
CA THR A 16 -17.29 -28.27 10.94
C THR A 16 -18.48 -29.22 11.15
N ALA A 17 -18.41 -30.07 12.16
CA ALA A 17 -19.53 -30.97 12.50
C ALA A 17 -20.85 -30.20 12.74
N GLU A 18 -20.74 -29.02 13.35
CA GLU A 18 -21.88 -28.14 13.61
C GLU A 18 -22.43 -27.51 12.33
N GLY A 19 -21.54 -27.13 11.39
CA GLY A 19 -21.91 -26.63 10.05
C GLY A 19 -22.63 -27.70 9.23
N LEU A 20 -22.15 -28.95 9.27
CA LEU A 20 -22.80 -30.08 8.61
C LEU A 20 -24.20 -30.32 9.17
N ALA A 21 -24.35 -30.35 10.51
CA ALA A 21 -25.66 -30.55 11.16
C ALA A 21 -26.65 -29.42 10.79
N ALA A 22 -26.18 -28.15 10.77
CA ALA A 22 -27.02 -27.02 10.38
C ALA A 22 -27.45 -27.07 8.90
N LEU A 23 -26.58 -27.55 8.02
CA LEU A 23 -26.91 -27.75 6.60
C LEU A 23 -27.98 -28.83 6.39
N GLN A 24 -27.87 -29.95 7.12
CA GLN A 24 -28.81 -31.07 6.99
C GLN A 24 -30.18 -30.75 7.59
N GLN A 25 -30.26 -29.82 8.55
CA GLN A 25 -31.48 -29.36 9.18
C GLN A 25 -32.18 -28.22 8.45
N ALA A 26 -31.50 -27.57 7.50
CA ALA A 26 -32.04 -26.41 6.82
C ALA A 26 -33.17 -26.80 5.85
N ASP A 27 -34.23 -25.99 5.83
CA ASP A 27 -35.34 -26.10 4.87
C ASP A 27 -34.99 -25.45 3.53
N ILE A 28 -34.08 -24.43 3.55
CA ILE A 28 -33.57 -23.78 2.37
C ILE A 28 -32.08 -23.52 2.52
N ILE A 29 -31.32 -23.74 1.43
CA ILE A 29 -29.88 -23.45 1.36
C ILE A 29 -29.63 -22.37 0.31
N VAL A 30 -28.93 -21.29 0.70
CA VAL A 30 -28.61 -20.15 -0.15
C VAL A 30 -27.10 -19.95 -0.19
N GLY A 31 -26.53 -19.73 -1.38
CA GLY A 31 -25.10 -19.48 -1.50
C GLY A 31 -24.64 -19.35 -2.96
N ALA A 32 -23.34 -19.15 -3.16
CA ALA A 32 -22.77 -19.15 -4.51
C ALA A 32 -22.93 -20.51 -5.17
N ARG A 33 -23.20 -20.51 -6.50
CA ARG A 33 -23.46 -21.74 -7.30
C ARG A 33 -22.46 -22.85 -7.00
N ARG A 34 -21.15 -22.53 -7.01
CA ARG A 34 -20.09 -23.52 -6.77
C ARG A 34 -20.15 -24.20 -5.40
N LEU A 35 -20.69 -23.53 -4.36
CA LEU A 35 -20.85 -24.11 -3.02
C LEU A 35 -22.06 -25.05 -2.95
N LEU A 36 -23.07 -24.79 -3.79
CA LEU A 36 -24.28 -25.61 -3.87
C LEU A 36 -24.06 -26.91 -4.67
N GLU A 37 -23.01 -26.97 -5.50
CA GLU A 37 -22.67 -28.14 -6.31
C GLU A 37 -22.05 -29.30 -5.50
N HIS A 38 -21.45 -28.99 -4.36
CA HIS A 38 -20.69 -29.94 -3.53
C HIS A 38 -21.25 -30.07 -2.10
N LEU A 39 -22.57 -30.00 -1.99
CA LEU A 39 -23.21 -30.20 -0.68
C LEU A 39 -23.15 -31.68 -0.24
N PRO A 40 -22.99 -31.96 1.07
CA PRO A 40 -23.05 -33.33 1.60
C PRO A 40 -24.44 -33.94 1.41
N ASP A 41 -24.48 -35.28 1.48
CA ASP A 41 -25.72 -36.02 1.44
C ASP A 41 -26.67 -35.65 2.62
N GLY A 42 -27.97 -35.74 2.36
CA GLY A 42 -28.99 -35.43 3.35
C GLY A 42 -29.38 -33.95 3.45
N CYS A 43 -28.83 -33.10 2.60
CA CYS A 43 -29.25 -31.70 2.49
C CYS A 43 -30.53 -31.56 1.65
N THR A 44 -31.32 -30.51 1.92
CA THR A 44 -32.51 -30.18 1.14
C THR A 44 -32.20 -29.91 -0.33
N GLU A 45 -33.16 -30.25 -1.21
CA GLU A 45 -33.09 -29.87 -2.64
C GLU A 45 -33.54 -28.42 -2.90
N HIS A 46 -34.08 -27.73 -1.87
CA HIS A 46 -34.48 -26.34 -1.97
C HIS A 46 -33.25 -25.42 -1.89
N ARG A 47 -32.64 -25.16 -3.02
CA ARG A 47 -31.35 -24.44 -3.13
C ARG A 47 -31.53 -23.18 -3.99
N LYS A 48 -30.93 -22.05 -3.56
CA LYS A 48 -30.96 -20.76 -4.26
C LYS A 48 -29.54 -20.24 -4.46
N ALA A 49 -29.16 -20.02 -5.72
CA ALA A 49 -27.85 -19.46 -6.07
C ALA A 49 -27.87 -17.92 -5.99
N LEU A 50 -27.72 -17.39 -4.80
CA LEU A 50 -27.72 -15.95 -4.49
C LEU A 50 -26.45 -15.60 -3.69
N TYR A 51 -25.95 -14.38 -3.88
CA TYR A 51 -24.77 -13.87 -3.18
C TYR A 51 -24.89 -12.39 -2.76
N LYS A 52 -25.84 -11.64 -3.32
CA LYS A 52 -26.06 -10.24 -2.95
C LYS A 52 -26.95 -10.17 -1.71
N PRO A 53 -26.59 -9.35 -0.70
CA PRO A 53 -27.34 -9.23 0.54
C PRO A 53 -28.82 -8.93 0.33
N GLU A 54 -29.17 -8.04 -0.61
CA GLU A 54 -30.55 -7.62 -0.89
C GLU A 54 -31.39 -8.79 -1.45
N GLU A 55 -30.79 -9.58 -2.35
CA GLU A 55 -31.44 -10.75 -2.96
C GLU A 55 -31.67 -11.86 -1.91
N ILE A 56 -30.69 -12.03 -1.00
CA ILE A 56 -30.79 -12.98 0.11
C ILE A 56 -31.91 -12.56 1.08
N LEU A 57 -32.00 -11.28 1.45
CA LEU A 57 -33.07 -10.77 2.31
C LEU A 57 -34.46 -10.97 1.69
N THR A 58 -34.60 -10.70 0.39
CA THR A 58 -35.85 -10.96 -0.35
C THR A 58 -36.21 -12.44 -0.30
N CYS A 59 -35.26 -13.31 -0.55
CA CYS A 59 -35.47 -14.77 -0.48
C CYS A 59 -35.88 -15.24 0.92
N LEU A 60 -35.27 -14.69 1.98
CA LEU A 60 -35.64 -15.00 3.37
C LEU A 60 -37.04 -14.51 3.74
N ALA A 61 -37.45 -13.35 3.21
CA ALA A 61 -38.79 -12.80 3.40
C ALA A 61 -39.91 -13.66 2.73
N GLU A 62 -39.55 -14.31 1.62
CA GLU A 62 -40.45 -15.29 0.94
C GLU A 62 -40.59 -16.62 1.73
N HIS A 63 -39.67 -16.89 2.66
CA HIS A 63 -39.62 -18.12 3.48
C HIS A 63 -39.52 -17.78 4.97
N PRO A 64 -40.53 -17.11 5.55
CA PRO A 64 -40.47 -16.59 6.92
C PRO A 64 -40.47 -17.70 8.01
N GLU A 65 -41.00 -18.86 7.67
CA GLU A 65 -41.03 -20.03 8.55
C GLU A 65 -40.08 -21.10 8.03
N GLY A 66 -39.20 -21.57 8.90
CA GLY A 66 -38.21 -22.57 8.57
C GLY A 66 -36.77 -22.14 8.86
N ASP A 67 -35.86 -23.09 8.73
CA ASP A 67 -34.43 -22.89 8.95
C ASP A 67 -33.71 -22.64 7.61
N ALA A 68 -32.97 -21.53 7.53
CA ALA A 68 -32.19 -21.17 6.34
C ALA A 68 -30.68 -21.27 6.61
N ALA A 69 -29.97 -21.94 5.71
CA ALA A 69 -28.51 -22.02 5.72
C ALA A 69 -27.93 -21.10 4.62
N LEU A 70 -27.08 -20.16 5.02
CA LEU A 70 -26.41 -19.22 4.12
C LEU A 70 -24.92 -19.59 4.02
N LEU A 71 -24.46 -19.95 2.82
CA LEU A 71 -23.13 -20.50 2.60
C LEU A 71 -22.11 -19.44 2.21
N TYR A 72 -20.98 -19.48 2.89
CA TYR A 72 -19.83 -18.63 2.59
C TYR A 72 -18.57 -19.48 2.37
N SER A 73 -17.75 -19.11 1.39
CA SER A 73 -16.48 -19.77 1.15
C SER A 73 -15.49 -19.45 2.28
N GLY A 74 -14.68 -20.41 2.66
CA GLY A 74 -13.70 -20.24 3.72
C GLY A 74 -14.37 -20.07 5.08
N ASP A 75 -13.94 -19.06 5.81
CA ASP A 75 -14.45 -18.65 7.11
C ASP A 75 -15.39 -17.44 7.01
N THR A 76 -16.46 -17.44 7.78
CA THR A 76 -17.46 -16.36 7.81
C THR A 76 -16.91 -15.03 8.34
N GLY A 77 -15.82 -15.03 9.10
CA GLY A 77 -15.19 -13.87 9.68
C GLY A 77 -13.96 -13.36 8.89
N PHE A 78 -13.49 -14.12 7.88
CA PHE A 78 -12.28 -13.78 7.14
C PHE A 78 -12.59 -13.18 5.76
N TYR A 79 -12.70 -11.86 5.68
CA TYR A 79 -13.03 -11.10 4.45
C TYR A 79 -14.27 -11.66 3.71
N SER A 80 -15.24 -12.14 4.46
CA SER A 80 -16.44 -12.78 3.94
C SER A 80 -17.57 -11.79 3.66
N GLY A 81 -18.39 -12.08 2.66
CA GLY A 81 -19.65 -11.38 2.39
C GLY A 81 -20.65 -11.42 3.55
N ALA A 82 -20.45 -12.30 4.52
CA ALA A 82 -21.26 -12.36 5.75
C ALA A 82 -21.22 -11.03 6.52
N SER A 83 -20.10 -10.32 6.49
CA SER A 83 -19.93 -9.03 7.18
C SER A 83 -20.89 -7.95 6.65
N GLY A 84 -21.24 -7.98 5.37
CA GLY A 84 -22.21 -7.06 4.76
C GLY A 84 -23.67 -7.45 5.08
N LEU A 85 -23.96 -8.75 5.16
CA LEU A 85 -25.33 -9.21 5.40
C LEU A 85 -25.74 -9.15 6.89
N LEU A 86 -24.84 -9.44 7.82
CA LEU A 86 -25.15 -9.48 9.26
C LEU A 86 -25.81 -8.22 9.83
N PRO A 87 -25.35 -6.99 9.51
CA PRO A 87 -26.01 -5.76 9.94
C PRO A 87 -27.44 -5.64 9.39
N MET A 88 -27.67 -6.08 8.16
CA MET A 88 -28.96 -6.02 7.50
C MET A 88 -29.96 -7.01 8.13
N LEU A 89 -29.55 -8.24 8.43
CA LEU A 89 -30.36 -9.23 9.16
C LEU A 89 -30.79 -8.68 10.53
N ARG A 90 -29.86 -8.07 11.26
CA ARG A 90 -30.13 -7.44 12.56
C ARG A 90 -31.12 -6.29 12.44
N ALA A 91 -30.96 -5.44 11.44
CA ALA A 91 -31.89 -4.31 11.20
C ALA A 91 -33.30 -4.78 10.85
N CYS A 92 -33.45 -5.95 10.21
CA CYS A 92 -34.74 -6.59 9.93
C CYS A 92 -35.28 -7.42 11.11
N GLY A 93 -34.62 -7.45 12.26
CA GLY A 93 -35.02 -8.26 13.42
C GLY A 93 -34.91 -9.78 13.21
N ILE A 94 -34.16 -10.22 12.21
CA ILE A 94 -33.97 -11.64 11.90
C ILE A 94 -32.88 -12.21 12.82
N SER A 95 -33.29 -13.20 13.65
CA SER A 95 -32.35 -13.94 14.49
C SER A 95 -31.42 -14.80 13.63
N CYS A 96 -30.12 -14.66 13.82
CA CYS A 96 -29.13 -15.40 13.06
C CYS A 96 -28.02 -15.97 13.94
N ARG A 97 -27.47 -17.10 13.50
CA ARG A 97 -26.32 -17.79 14.05
C ARG A 97 -25.19 -17.79 13.03
N VAL A 98 -23.94 -17.65 13.49
CA VAL A 98 -22.76 -17.64 12.62
C VAL A 98 -21.85 -18.81 13.01
N LEU A 99 -21.56 -19.67 12.06
CA LEU A 99 -20.67 -20.82 12.24
C LEU A 99 -19.36 -20.56 11.46
N PRO A 100 -18.20 -20.77 12.10
CA PRO A 100 -16.91 -20.59 11.46
C PRO A 100 -16.63 -21.67 10.42
N GLY A 101 -15.68 -21.42 9.53
CA GLY A 101 -15.11 -22.37 8.59
C GLY A 101 -13.59 -22.27 8.55
N ILE A 102 -12.95 -23.17 7.83
CA ILE A 102 -11.49 -23.14 7.63
C ILE A 102 -11.17 -22.10 6.54
N SER A 103 -10.43 -21.04 6.88
CA SER A 103 -10.03 -20.00 5.94
C SER A 103 -8.85 -20.43 5.06
N SER A 104 -8.69 -19.79 3.91
CA SER A 104 -7.57 -20.04 3.00
C SER A 104 -6.18 -19.73 3.62
N VAL A 105 -6.10 -18.82 4.59
CA VAL A 105 -4.85 -18.57 5.33
C VAL A 105 -4.47 -19.76 6.19
N GLN A 106 -5.45 -20.41 6.85
CA GLN A 106 -5.21 -21.61 7.64
C GLN A 106 -4.84 -22.80 6.76
N LEU A 107 -5.52 -22.96 5.62
CA LEU A 107 -5.19 -24.01 4.64
C LEU A 107 -3.77 -23.85 4.11
N LEU A 108 -3.37 -22.63 3.70
CA LEU A 108 -1.99 -22.39 3.24
C LEU A 108 -0.99 -22.67 4.35
N ALA A 109 -1.22 -22.16 5.55
CA ALA A 109 -0.34 -22.36 6.70
C ALA A 109 -0.13 -23.84 7.03
N ALA A 110 -1.20 -24.62 7.03
CA ALA A 110 -1.16 -26.07 7.26
C ALA A 110 -0.39 -26.78 6.14
N ALA A 111 -0.67 -26.46 4.89
CA ALA A 111 -0.05 -27.08 3.72
C ALA A 111 1.48 -26.83 3.65
N VAL A 112 1.96 -25.68 4.16
CA VAL A 112 3.39 -25.38 4.22
C VAL A 112 4.03 -25.65 5.59
N GLY A 113 3.25 -26.13 6.56
CA GLY A 113 3.74 -26.49 7.91
C GLY A 113 4.22 -25.28 8.71
N ARG A 114 3.60 -24.11 8.56
CA ARG A 114 4.04 -22.86 9.18
C ARG A 114 2.93 -22.13 9.92
N PRO A 115 3.18 -21.55 11.11
CA PRO A 115 2.20 -20.71 11.80
C PRO A 115 1.94 -19.42 11.03
N TRP A 116 0.71 -18.93 11.05
CA TRP A 116 0.27 -17.72 10.34
C TRP A 116 0.01 -16.51 11.26
N GLN A 117 0.20 -16.66 12.56
CA GLN A 117 -0.07 -15.61 13.55
C GLN A 117 0.73 -14.32 13.32
N ASP A 118 1.94 -14.46 12.75
CA ASP A 118 2.82 -13.32 12.44
C ASP A 118 2.65 -12.80 11.01
N TRP A 119 1.74 -13.37 10.22
CA TRP A 119 1.49 -12.90 8.87
C TRP A 119 0.63 -11.64 8.91
N LYS A 120 0.95 -10.67 8.08
CA LYS A 120 0.06 -9.55 7.79
C LYS A 120 -0.99 -10.01 6.79
N LEU A 121 -2.26 -9.94 7.17
CA LEU A 121 -3.38 -10.39 6.34
C LEU A 121 -3.95 -9.21 5.55
N VAL A 122 -4.08 -9.38 4.24
CA VAL A 122 -4.58 -8.37 3.31
C VAL A 122 -5.59 -8.99 2.36
N SER A 123 -6.71 -8.30 2.12
CA SER A 123 -7.63 -8.69 1.07
C SER A 123 -7.35 -7.89 -0.20
N ALA A 124 -7.16 -8.60 -1.30
CA ALA A 124 -7.19 -8.10 -2.67
C ALA A 124 -8.39 -8.70 -3.43
N HIS A 125 -9.29 -9.41 -2.72
CA HIS A 125 -10.47 -10.03 -3.30
C HIS A 125 -11.63 -9.03 -3.39
N GLY A 126 -11.97 -8.58 -4.60
CA GLY A 126 -13.09 -7.67 -4.82
C GLY A 126 -12.88 -6.23 -4.32
N CYS A 127 -11.67 -5.86 -3.95
CA CYS A 127 -11.30 -4.50 -3.52
C CYS A 127 -9.94 -4.09 -4.10
N ALA A 128 -9.76 -2.77 -4.26
CA ALA A 128 -8.47 -2.23 -4.68
C ALA A 128 -7.40 -2.50 -3.60
N CYS A 129 -6.25 -3.03 -4.02
CA CYS A 129 -5.13 -3.32 -3.15
C CYS A 129 -3.85 -2.68 -3.72
N ASP A 130 -3.06 -2.05 -2.85
CA ASP A 130 -1.71 -1.61 -3.18
C ASP A 130 -0.68 -2.57 -2.55
N PRO A 131 -0.22 -3.59 -3.29
CA PRO A 131 0.66 -4.60 -2.72
C PRO A 131 2.01 -4.01 -2.28
N VAL A 132 2.48 -2.93 -2.89
CA VAL A 132 3.73 -2.25 -2.51
C VAL A 132 3.58 -1.61 -1.13
N ALA A 133 2.52 -0.82 -0.93
CA ALA A 133 2.23 -0.19 0.35
C ALA A 133 2.02 -1.23 1.47
N GLU A 134 1.32 -2.33 1.15
CA GLU A 134 1.09 -3.40 2.11
C GLU A 134 2.41 -4.11 2.51
N CYS A 135 3.30 -4.37 1.56
CA CYS A 135 4.61 -4.92 1.82
C CYS A 135 5.52 -3.96 2.62
N LEU A 136 5.56 -2.68 2.25
CA LEU A 136 6.36 -1.67 2.95
C LEU A 136 5.91 -1.42 4.40
N THR A 137 4.64 -1.65 4.71
CA THR A 137 4.07 -1.47 6.06
C THR A 137 3.96 -2.77 6.86
N ALA A 138 4.55 -3.86 6.37
CA ALA A 138 4.51 -5.16 7.04
C ALA A 138 5.53 -5.31 8.19
N ASP A 139 6.50 -4.40 8.30
CA ASP A 139 7.56 -4.43 9.31
C ASP A 139 8.31 -5.78 9.38
N GLY A 140 8.63 -6.33 8.18
CA GLY A 140 9.33 -7.60 8.02
C GLY A 140 8.49 -8.86 8.11
N ARG A 141 7.23 -8.72 8.44
CA ARG A 141 6.32 -9.86 8.49
C ARG A 141 5.98 -10.35 7.08
N PRO A 142 5.77 -11.64 6.89
CA PRO A 142 5.17 -12.14 5.67
C PRO A 142 3.81 -11.49 5.41
N VAL A 143 3.49 -11.20 4.15
CA VAL A 143 2.22 -10.59 3.75
C VAL A 143 1.39 -11.60 2.98
N PHE A 144 0.30 -12.03 3.59
CA PHE A 144 -0.68 -12.89 2.95
C PHE A 144 -1.72 -12.04 2.22
N PHE A 145 -1.94 -12.33 0.95
CA PHE A 145 -2.96 -11.73 0.11
C PHE A 145 -4.05 -12.74 -0.22
N LEU A 146 -5.28 -12.45 0.20
CA LEU A 146 -6.46 -13.12 -0.32
C LEU A 146 -6.76 -12.55 -1.70
N THR A 147 -6.56 -13.33 -2.75
CA THR A 147 -6.70 -12.88 -4.15
C THR A 147 -8.06 -13.24 -4.74
N GLY A 148 -8.44 -12.58 -5.84
CA GLY A 148 -9.66 -12.89 -6.58
C GLY A 148 -10.06 -11.80 -7.57
N GLY A 149 -10.88 -12.16 -8.55
CA GLY A 149 -11.25 -11.26 -9.63
C GLY A 149 -10.05 -10.87 -10.50
N SER A 150 -9.82 -9.58 -10.69
CA SER A 150 -8.66 -9.04 -11.42
C SER A 150 -7.34 -9.12 -10.63
N GLU A 151 -7.43 -9.18 -9.31
CA GLU A 151 -6.27 -9.19 -8.40
C GLU A 151 -5.81 -10.64 -8.17
N THR A 152 -5.08 -11.17 -9.14
CA THR A 152 -4.47 -12.50 -9.08
C THR A 152 -3.07 -12.45 -8.47
N PRO A 153 -2.49 -13.58 -7.99
CA PRO A 153 -1.09 -13.62 -7.58
C PRO A 153 -0.14 -13.03 -8.63
N ALA A 154 -0.35 -13.34 -9.90
CA ALA A 154 0.46 -12.82 -11.00
C ALA A 154 0.33 -11.30 -11.16
N THR A 155 -0.88 -10.73 -11.02
CA THR A 155 -1.12 -9.28 -11.13
C THR A 155 -0.42 -8.54 -9.99
N LEU A 156 -0.59 -9.00 -8.74
CA LEU A 156 0.06 -8.42 -7.57
C LEU A 156 1.59 -8.49 -7.69
N CYS A 157 2.12 -9.65 -8.09
CA CYS A 157 3.56 -9.85 -8.31
C CYS A 157 4.12 -8.98 -9.45
N ARG A 158 3.33 -8.68 -10.49
CA ARG A 158 3.70 -7.75 -11.56
C ARG A 158 3.86 -6.33 -11.02
N THR A 159 2.93 -5.88 -10.19
CA THR A 159 3.00 -4.57 -9.52
C THR A 159 4.23 -4.49 -8.60
N LEU A 160 4.49 -5.52 -7.80
CA LEU A 160 5.68 -5.61 -6.95
C LEU A 160 6.97 -5.57 -7.78
N THR A 161 7.02 -6.32 -8.89
CA THR A 161 8.18 -6.36 -9.78
C THR A 161 8.45 -5.00 -10.43
N ALA A 162 7.41 -4.32 -10.92
CA ALA A 162 7.52 -2.97 -11.48
C ALA A 162 8.02 -1.94 -10.46
N ALA A 163 7.67 -2.13 -9.19
CA ALA A 163 8.16 -1.29 -8.08
C ALA A 163 9.61 -1.60 -7.66
N GLY A 164 10.22 -2.71 -8.14
CA GLY A 164 11.57 -3.13 -7.77
C GLY A 164 11.64 -4.25 -6.72
N LEU A 165 10.50 -4.79 -6.30
CA LEU A 165 10.39 -5.91 -5.37
C LEU A 165 10.33 -7.28 -6.07
N GLY A 166 10.80 -7.37 -7.32
CA GLY A 166 10.74 -8.59 -8.12
C GLY A 166 11.49 -9.80 -7.52
N GLN A 167 12.49 -9.56 -6.68
CA GLN A 167 13.27 -10.60 -5.99
C GLN A 167 12.67 -11.04 -4.65
N ALA A 168 11.55 -10.43 -4.19
CA ALA A 168 10.84 -10.89 -3.01
C ALA A 168 10.35 -12.33 -3.21
N HIS A 169 10.43 -13.15 -2.17
CA HIS A 169 9.96 -14.52 -2.23
C HIS A 169 8.42 -14.53 -2.28
N ALA A 170 7.88 -15.29 -3.21
CA ALA A 170 6.45 -15.44 -3.42
C ALA A 170 6.08 -16.94 -3.33
N LEU A 171 5.09 -17.23 -2.51
CA LEU A 171 4.49 -18.54 -2.37
C LEU A 171 3.03 -18.43 -2.80
N VAL A 172 2.61 -19.30 -3.71
CA VAL A 172 1.25 -19.32 -4.22
C VAL A 172 0.60 -20.65 -3.84
N GLY A 173 -0.59 -20.57 -3.26
CA GLY A 173 -1.47 -21.71 -3.05
C GLY A 173 -2.68 -21.62 -3.96
N GLU A 174 -2.92 -22.64 -4.75
CA GLU A 174 -4.06 -22.77 -5.65
C GLU A 174 -4.98 -23.89 -5.17
N GLN A 175 -6.28 -23.65 -5.23
CA GLN A 175 -7.33 -24.64 -4.91
C GLN A 175 -7.08 -25.38 -3.59
N LEU A 176 -6.64 -24.63 -2.56
CA LEU A 176 -6.26 -25.20 -1.27
C LEU A 176 -7.38 -26.03 -0.63
N GLY A 177 -7.01 -27.20 -0.13
CA GLY A 177 -7.93 -28.15 0.51
C GLY A 177 -8.78 -28.93 -0.48
N THR A 178 -8.53 -28.87 -1.79
CA THR A 178 -9.21 -29.68 -2.81
C THR A 178 -8.24 -30.72 -3.42
N PRO A 179 -8.74 -31.73 -4.16
CA PRO A 179 -7.87 -32.68 -4.87
C PRO A 179 -6.92 -32.04 -5.91
N GLU A 180 -7.27 -30.84 -6.39
CA GLU A 180 -6.49 -30.07 -7.36
C GLU A 180 -5.52 -29.08 -6.69
N GLU A 181 -5.30 -29.21 -5.39
CA GLU A 181 -4.37 -28.35 -4.62
C GLU A 181 -2.99 -28.32 -5.24
N LYS A 182 -2.48 -27.10 -5.44
CA LYS A 182 -1.11 -26.86 -5.89
C LYS A 182 -0.47 -25.77 -5.08
N ILE A 183 0.80 -26.02 -4.69
CA ILE A 183 1.61 -25.02 -4.00
C ILE A 183 2.91 -24.90 -4.76
N PHE A 184 3.31 -23.68 -5.07
CA PHE A 184 4.59 -23.44 -5.71
C PHE A 184 5.27 -22.19 -5.14
N PHE A 185 6.58 -22.19 -5.20
CA PHE A 185 7.45 -21.14 -4.72
C PHE A 185 8.19 -20.50 -5.91
N GLY A 186 8.60 -19.26 -5.74
CA GLY A 186 9.41 -18.52 -6.68
C GLY A 186 9.68 -17.11 -6.19
N THR A 187 10.23 -16.29 -7.06
CA THR A 187 10.31 -14.84 -6.87
C THR A 187 9.03 -14.18 -7.36
N ALA A 188 8.74 -12.95 -6.89
CA ALA A 188 7.62 -12.19 -7.42
C ALA A 188 7.73 -11.99 -8.94
N GLN A 189 8.96 -11.83 -9.46
CA GLN A 189 9.21 -11.74 -10.90
C GLN A 189 8.79 -13.01 -11.64
N GLU A 190 9.15 -14.19 -11.12
CA GLU A 190 8.78 -15.47 -11.74
C GLU A 190 7.28 -15.73 -11.68
N VAL A 191 6.64 -15.42 -10.53
CA VAL A 191 5.18 -15.56 -10.37
C VAL A 191 4.42 -14.59 -11.28
N SER A 192 4.95 -13.40 -11.53
CA SER A 192 4.32 -12.40 -12.43
C SER A 192 4.12 -12.89 -13.86
N GLN A 193 4.87 -13.91 -14.29
CA GLN A 193 4.83 -14.50 -15.63
C GLN A 193 3.96 -15.77 -15.71
N LYS A 194 3.44 -16.24 -14.55
CA LYS A 194 2.63 -17.47 -14.51
C LYS A 194 1.14 -17.15 -14.66
N SER A 195 0.40 -18.09 -15.22
CA SER A 195 -1.05 -18.13 -15.09
C SER A 195 -1.40 -18.86 -13.80
N THR A 196 -2.28 -18.29 -13.00
CA THR A 196 -2.73 -18.85 -11.72
C THR A 196 -4.22 -19.17 -11.77
N ALA A 197 -4.65 -20.18 -11.00
CA ALA A 197 -6.06 -20.54 -10.88
C ALA A 197 -6.88 -19.39 -10.24
N SER A 198 -8.19 -19.35 -10.51
CA SER A 198 -9.08 -18.32 -9.95
C SER A 198 -9.20 -18.37 -8.43
N LEU A 199 -9.12 -19.57 -7.85
CA LEU A 199 -9.04 -19.78 -6.41
C LEU A 199 -7.59 -19.93 -5.99
N SER A 200 -6.95 -18.81 -5.72
CA SER A 200 -5.56 -18.77 -5.30
C SER A 200 -5.32 -17.75 -4.20
N VAL A 201 -4.22 -17.91 -3.50
CA VAL A 201 -3.71 -16.98 -2.49
C VAL A 201 -2.23 -16.78 -2.69
N LEU A 202 -1.71 -15.66 -2.20
CA LEU A 202 -0.30 -15.28 -2.34
C LEU A 202 0.28 -14.95 -0.96
N LEU A 203 1.47 -15.47 -0.66
CA LEU A 203 2.27 -15.04 0.48
C LEU A 203 3.58 -14.44 -0.03
N ILE A 204 3.88 -13.21 0.35
CA ILE A 204 5.13 -12.51 0.03
C ILE A 204 6.02 -12.45 1.27
N GLU A 205 7.29 -12.81 1.10
CA GLU A 205 8.25 -12.95 2.19
C GLU A 205 9.63 -12.36 1.83
N HIS A 206 10.50 -12.30 2.83
CA HIS A 206 11.87 -11.77 2.70
C HIS A 206 11.92 -10.39 2.05
N LEU A 207 11.00 -9.53 2.50
CA LEU A 207 10.92 -8.16 2.03
C LEU A 207 12.13 -7.36 2.52
N PRO A 208 12.75 -6.54 1.65
CA PRO A 208 13.78 -5.60 2.09
C PRO A 208 13.23 -4.66 3.15
N GLN A 209 13.97 -4.53 4.25
CA GLN A 209 13.59 -3.64 5.35
C GLN A 209 14.23 -2.27 5.14
N PRO A 210 13.47 -1.18 5.24
CA PRO A 210 14.06 0.15 5.32
C PRO A 210 14.87 0.25 6.62
N PRO A 211 16.00 0.99 6.62
CA PRO A 211 16.86 1.10 7.80
C PRO A 211 16.13 1.73 9.00
N ARG A 212 15.23 2.66 8.78
CA ARG A 212 14.28 3.29 9.71
C ARG A 212 13.29 4.15 8.95
N ARG A 213 12.22 4.63 9.62
CA ARG A 213 11.19 5.48 8.97
C ARG A 213 11.23 6.95 9.39
N CYS A 214 12.05 7.33 10.36
CA CYS A 214 12.15 8.72 10.78
C CYS A 214 13.15 9.51 9.92
N ALA A 215 12.87 10.78 9.68
CA ALA A 215 13.73 11.70 8.95
C ALA A 215 15.09 11.99 9.65
N GLY A 216 16.00 12.59 8.90
CA GLY A 216 17.31 13.04 9.40
C GLY A 216 18.37 11.94 9.38
N PHE A 217 18.44 11.17 8.31
CA PHE A 217 19.59 10.27 8.09
C PHE A 217 20.88 11.05 7.97
N PRO A 218 22.02 10.53 8.49
CA PRO A 218 23.33 11.14 8.28
C PRO A 218 23.64 11.23 6.78
N ASP A 219 24.40 12.27 6.41
CA ASP A 219 24.73 12.53 5.00
C ASP A 219 25.50 11.39 4.35
N GLU A 220 26.29 10.67 5.13
CA GLU A 220 27.11 9.51 4.73
C GLU A 220 26.25 8.26 4.41
N ALA A 221 25.00 8.26 4.81
CA ALA A 221 24.07 7.18 4.45
C ALA A 221 23.73 7.20 2.97
N PHE A 222 23.88 8.34 2.29
CA PHE A 222 23.54 8.50 0.87
C PHE A 222 24.75 8.39 -0.03
N LEU A 223 24.55 7.79 -1.21
CA LEU A 223 25.50 7.88 -2.33
C LEU A 223 25.28 9.22 -3.02
N ARG A 224 26.32 10.03 -3.16
CA ARG A 224 26.16 11.40 -3.70
C ARG A 224 27.10 11.79 -4.85
N GLY A 225 28.29 11.18 -4.98
CA GLY A 225 29.30 11.65 -5.94
C GLY A 225 29.60 13.14 -5.74
N ASP A 226 29.69 13.87 -6.85
CA ASP A 226 29.88 15.34 -6.89
C ASP A 226 28.54 16.10 -6.96
N VAL A 227 27.41 15.42 -6.98
CA VAL A 227 26.08 16.03 -7.04
C VAL A 227 25.76 16.74 -5.72
N PRO A 228 25.27 17.98 -5.76
CA PRO A 228 24.82 18.69 -4.55
C PRO A 228 23.75 17.91 -3.80
N MET A 229 23.83 17.94 -2.48
CA MET A 229 22.90 17.21 -1.61
C MET A 229 22.42 18.09 -0.46
N THR A 230 21.10 18.13 -0.25
CA THR A 230 20.50 18.76 0.94
C THR A 230 20.98 18.04 2.19
N LYS A 231 21.47 18.80 3.18
CA LYS A 231 22.10 18.27 4.39
C LYS A 231 21.07 17.76 5.40
N GLN A 232 21.51 16.88 6.29
CA GLN A 232 20.70 16.15 7.27
C GLN A 232 19.67 17.02 8.00
N GLU A 233 20.13 18.14 8.59
CA GLU A 233 19.28 19.01 9.42
C GLU A 233 18.24 19.73 8.56
N VAL A 234 18.62 20.12 7.34
CA VAL A 234 17.72 20.76 6.38
C VAL A 234 16.67 19.78 5.87
N ARG A 235 17.07 18.52 5.56
CA ARG A 235 16.10 17.48 5.15
C ARG A 235 15.07 17.21 6.26
N ALA A 236 15.53 17.01 7.50
CA ALA A 236 14.64 16.78 8.63
C ALA A 236 13.65 17.93 8.84
N ALA A 237 14.13 19.18 8.74
CA ALA A 237 13.28 20.36 8.86
C ALA A 237 12.31 20.49 7.67
N ALA A 238 12.73 20.17 6.44
CA ALA A 238 11.88 20.22 5.25
C ALA A 238 10.71 19.23 5.36
N LEU A 239 10.95 17.99 5.80
CA LEU A 239 9.89 17.01 6.02
C LEU A 239 8.90 17.46 7.11
N ALA A 240 9.41 18.05 8.18
CA ALA A 240 8.58 18.59 9.26
C ALA A 240 7.71 19.75 8.76
N LYS A 241 8.27 20.68 7.97
CA LYS A 241 7.55 21.80 7.35
C LYS A 241 6.50 21.34 6.33
N LEU A 242 6.78 20.26 5.60
CA LEU A 242 5.80 19.64 4.70
C LEU A 242 4.69 18.90 5.44
N ALA A 243 4.82 18.63 6.73
CA ALA A 243 3.88 17.85 7.53
C ALA A 243 3.45 16.56 6.82
N VAL A 244 4.44 15.78 6.34
CA VAL A 244 4.24 14.58 5.51
C VAL A 244 3.34 13.57 6.23
N ARG A 245 2.34 13.06 5.51
CA ARG A 245 1.40 12.03 5.98
C ARG A 245 1.73 10.67 5.35
N PRO A 246 1.43 9.56 6.00
CA PRO A 246 1.75 8.23 5.51
C PRO A 246 1.15 7.87 4.13
N THR A 247 0.11 8.57 3.69
CA THR A 247 -0.63 8.32 2.45
C THR A 247 -0.43 9.37 1.36
N ASP A 248 0.43 10.38 1.61
CA ASP A 248 0.60 11.51 0.70
C ASP A 248 1.18 11.11 -0.66
N THR A 249 0.71 11.75 -1.70
CA THR A 249 1.38 11.84 -3.01
C THR A 249 2.36 13.01 -2.96
N LEU A 250 3.65 12.73 -3.06
CA LEU A 250 4.73 13.68 -2.84
C LEU A 250 5.55 13.88 -4.11
N TRP A 251 5.93 15.13 -4.38
CA TRP A 251 6.90 15.43 -5.42
C TRP A 251 8.17 16.01 -4.80
N ASP A 252 9.31 15.58 -5.32
CA ASP A 252 10.63 16.16 -5.08
C ASP A 252 11.18 16.69 -6.41
N VAL A 253 11.12 17.99 -6.61
CA VAL A 253 11.47 18.65 -7.88
C VAL A 253 12.88 19.21 -7.79
N GLY A 254 13.76 18.76 -8.72
CA GLY A 254 15.20 18.99 -8.64
C GLY A 254 15.80 18.12 -7.55
N ALA A 255 15.55 16.80 -7.63
CA ALA A 255 15.80 15.85 -6.57
C ALA A 255 17.31 15.62 -6.30
N GLY A 256 18.20 15.95 -7.25
CA GLY A 256 19.64 15.78 -7.10
C GLY A 256 20.02 14.33 -6.77
N THR A 257 20.65 14.10 -5.63
CA THR A 257 20.98 12.75 -5.16
C THR A 257 19.76 11.91 -4.72
N GLY A 258 18.56 12.51 -4.67
CA GLY A 258 17.35 11.91 -4.12
C GLY A 258 17.32 11.80 -2.60
N SER A 259 18.20 12.50 -1.90
CA SER A 259 18.27 12.38 -0.43
C SER A 259 16.97 12.80 0.27
N VAL A 260 16.29 13.86 -0.20
CA VAL A 260 14.97 14.27 0.28
C VAL A 260 13.92 13.25 -0.18
N SER A 261 13.97 12.83 -1.45
CA SER A 261 13.05 11.82 -2.01
C SER A 261 13.02 10.53 -1.20
N MET A 262 14.20 10.01 -0.75
CA MET A 262 14.29 8.80 0.08
C MET A 262 13.58 9.00 1.43
N GLU A 263 13.86 10.10 2.12
CA GLU A 263 13.23 10.39 3.41
C GLU A 263 11.72 10.64 3.27
N LEU A 264 11.26 11.28 2.20
CA LEU A 264 9.83 11.41 1.88
C LEU A 264 9.18 10.02 1.65
N ALA A 265 9.85 9.13 0.92
CA ALA A 265 9.34 7.79 0.65
C ALA A 265 9.19 6.95 1.94
N LEU A 266 10.15 7.05 2.84
CA LEU A 266 10.10 6.37 4.14
C LEU A 266 9.04 6.95 5.07
N ALA A 267 8.80 8.27 5.02
CA ALA A 267 7.78 8.95 5.81
C ALA A 267 6.35 8.68 5.30
N ALA A 268 6.19 8.40 4.00
CA ALA A 268 4.90 8.13 3.36
C ALA A 268 4.81 6.68 2.82
N PRO A 269 4.88 5.64 3.66
CA PRO A 269 4.99 4.25 3.21
C PRO A 269 3.73 3.72 2.49
N ARG A 270 2.58 4.37 2.64
CA ARG A 270 1.33 4.11 1.91
C ARG A 270 1.06 5.12 0.80
N GLY A 271 1.95 6.10 0.65
CA GLY A 271 1.92 7.13 -0.38
C GLY A 271 2.80 6.80 -1.57
N ARG A 272 2.96 7.79 -2.44
CA ARG A 272 3.83 7.72 -3.61
C ARG A 272 4.74 8.95 -3.66
N VAL A 273 6.00 8.75 -4.03
CA VAL A 273 6.97 9.82 -4.23
C VAL A 273 7.41 9.85 -5.70
N TYR A 274 7.39 11.03 -6.29
CA TYR A 274 7.88 11.29 -7.63
C TYR A 274 9.11 12.20 -7.54
N ALA A 275 10.29 11.64 -7.76
CA ALA A 275 11.55 12.36 -7.81
C ALA A 275 11.79 12.83 -9.24
N VAL A 276 11.76 14.14 -9.49
CA VAL A 276 11.96 14.74 -10.82
C VAL A 276 13.37 15.28 -10.91
N GLU A 277 14.16 14.76 -11.84
CA GLU A 277 15.54 15.15 -12.06
C GLU A 277 15.91 15.05 -13.55
N CYS A 278 16.72 15.96 -14.03
CA CYS A 278 17.13 16.02 -15.43
C CYS A 278 18.62 15.69 -15.65
N ASP A 279 19.42 15.65 -14.57
CA ASP A 279 20.84 15.30 -14.65
C ASP A 279 21.01 13.78 -14.65
N PRO A 280 21.65 13.18 -15.68
CA PRO A 280 21.82 11.73 -15.76
C PRO A 280 22.64 11.12 -14.61
N GLU A 281 23.66 11.84 -14.09
CA GLU A 281 24.46 11.38 -12.96
C GLU A 281 23.61 11.36 -11.69
N ALA A 282 22.85 12.41 -11.44
CA ALA A 282 21.92 12.48 -10.33
C ALA A 282 20.82 11.39 -10.43
N CYS A 283 20.26 11.16 -11.61
CA CYS A 283 19.31 10.07 -11.84
C CYS A 283 19.89 8.69 -11.52
N ALA A 284 21.14 8.44 -11.87
CA ALA A 284 21.83 7.19 -11.53
C ALA A 284 22.02 7.03 -10.01
N LEU A 285 22.30 8.13 -9.29
CA LEU A 285 22.41 8.14 -7.83
C LEU A 285 21.05 7.88 -7.16
N ILE A 286 19.96 8.50 -7.67
CA ILE A 286 18.60 8.27 -7.16
C ILE A 286 18.25 6.79 -7.24
N ARG A 287 18.53 6.10 -8.37
CA ARG A 287 18.25 4.66 -8.49
C ARG A 287 18.98 3.84 -7.43
N LYS A 288 20.29 4.09 -7.25
CA LYS A 288 21.11 3.37 -6.25
C LYS A 288 20.66 3.67 -4.82
N ASN A 289 20.34 4.92 -4.50
CA ASN A 289 19.84 5.30 -3.19
C ASN A 289 18.45 4.69 -2.94
N ARG A 290 17.57 4.63 -3.95
CA ARG A 290 16.26 3.97 -3.86
C ARG A 290 16.38 2.50 -3.42
N GLU A 291 17.30 1.76 -4.02
CA GLU A 291 17.58 0.37 -3.63
C GLU A 291 18.14 0.29 -2.20
N ARG A 292 19.13 1.13 -1.88
CA ARG A 292 19.79 1.17 -0.57
C ARG A 292 18.83 1.46 0.58
N PHE A 293 17.85 2.32 0.36
CA PHE A 293 16.85 2.73 1.35
C PHE A 293 15.55 1.90 1.28
N ALA A 294 15.45 0.94 0.37
CA ALA A 294 14.22 0.20 0.10
C ALA A 294 13.01 1.13 -0.14
N ALA A 295 13.23 2.25 -0.82
CA ALA A 295 12.23 3.27 -1.09
C ALA A 295 11.38 2.88 -2.33
N TRP A 296 10.69 1.75 -2.27
CA TRP A 296 10.01 1.12 -3.40
C TRP A 296 8.75 1.86 -3.87
N ASN A 297 8.21 2.74 -3.05
CA ASN A 297 7.12 3.65 -3.38
C ASN A 297 7.60 4.95 -4.05
N LEU A 298 8.90 5.06 -4.40
CA LEU A 298 9.48 6.17 -5.14
C LEU A 298 9.58 5.83 -6.63
N THR A 299 9.16 6.76 -7.48
CA THR A 299 9.31 6.72 -8.94
C THR A 299 10.21 7.87 -9.38
N LEU A 300 11.28 7.54 -10.12
CA LEU A 300 12.13 8.53 -10.74
C LEU A 300 11.53 8.99 -12.08
N ILE A 301 11.41 10.29 -12.26
CA ILE A 301 10.98 10.95 -13.48
C ILE A 301 12.18 11.71 -14.05
N GLU A 302 12.73 11.19 -15.14
CA GLU A 302 13.86 11.81 -15.83
C GLU A 302 13.36 12.92 -16.77
N GLY A 303 13.59 14.16 -16.40
CA GLY A 303 13.14 15.29 -17.18
C GLY A 303 13.22 16.61 -16.44
N LYS A 304 13.00 17.69 -17.18
CA LYS A 304 13.03 19.04 -16.66
C LYS A 304 11.62 19.51 -16.26
N ALA A 305 11.49 20.06 -15.06
CA ALA A 305 10.26 20.74 -14.64
C ALA A 305 10.15 22.13 -15.35
N PRO A 306 8.92 22.58 -15.70
CA PRO A 306 7.63 22.00 -15.34
C PRO A 306 7.13 20.87 -16.27
N GLN A 307 7.70 20.66 -17.46
CA GLN A 307 7.18 19.69 -18.45
C GLN A 307 7.08 18.28 -17.89
N ALA A 308 8.08 17.83 -17.14
CA ALA A 308 8.08 16.51 -16.50
C ALA A 308 6.97 16.32 -15.44
N LEU A 309 6.30 17.41 -15.02
CA LEU A 309 5.21 17.36 -14.03
C LEU A 309 3.84 17.10 -14.65
N GLU A 310 3.69 17.27 -15.97
CA GLU A 310 2.38 17.23 -16.65
C GLU A 310 1.64 15.90 -16.47
N ALA A 311 2.35 14.78 -16.59
CA ALA A 311 1.77 13.44 -16.49
C ALA A 311 1.63 12.93 -15.05
N LEU A 312 2.15 13.64 -14.04
CA LEU A 312 2.13 13.20 -12.66
C LEU A 312 0.74 13.37 -12.03
N PRO A 313 0.35 12.50 -11.09
CA PRO A 313 -0.88 12.68 -10.31
C PRO A 313 -0.77 13.95 -9.45
N ALA A 314 -1.91 14.51 -9.04
CA ALA A 314 -1.96 15.68 -8.17
C ALA A 314 -1.19 15.43 -6.86
N PRO A 315 -0.26 16.33 -6.46
CA PRO A 315 0.51 16.14 -5.23
C PRO A 315 -0.23 16.67 -4.01
N ASP A 316 -0.04 16.01 -2.86
CA ASP A 316 -0.47 16.52 -1.54
C ASP A 316 0.59 17.46 -0.96
N ALA A 317 1.87 17.19 -1.24
CA ALA A 317 2.97 18.05 -0.83
C ALA A 317 4.13 17.99 -1.82
N VAL A 318 4.88 19.10 -1.94
CA VAL A 318 5.98 19.25 -2.90
C VAL A 318 7.19 19.89 -2.23
N PHE A 319 8.33 19.22 -2.35
CA PHE A 319 9.62 19.82 -2.07
C PHE A 319 10.25 20.33 -3.36
N LEU A 320 10.75 21.57 -3.34
CA LEU A 320 11.46 22.19 -4.46
C LEU A 320 12.92 22.42 -4.04
N GLY A 321 13.81 21.53 -4.48
CA GLY A 321 15.26 21.59 -4.21
C GLY A 321 16.04 22.45 -5.21
N GLY A 322 15.55 22.51 -6.46
CA GLY A 322 16.16 23.31 -7.52
C GLY A 322 15.27 23.38 -8.74
N THR A 323 15.07 24.59 -9.28
CA THR A 323 14.18 24.82 -10.44
C THR A 323 14.92 25.34 -11.67
N LYS A 324 16.23 25.57 -11.58
CA LYS A 324 17.04 26.12 -12.68
C LYS A 324 16.40 27.36 -13.37
N GLY A 325 15.77 28.23 -12.55
CA GLY A 325 15.12 29.47 -13.04
C GLY A 325 13.64 29.33 -13.42
N SER A 326 13.02 28.17 -13.29
CA SER A 326 11.59 27.95 -13.64
C SER A 326 10.65 27.94 -12.41
N MET A 327 11.01 28.63 -11.33
CA MET A 327 10.30 28.64 -10.05
C MET A 327 8.79 28.92 -10.21
N GLU A 328 8.44 30.01 -10.87
CA GLU A 328 7.04 30.41 -11.06
C GLU A 328 6.24 29.36 -11.82
N ALA A 329 6.77 28.86 -12.95
CA ALA A 329 6.10 27.86 -13.76
C ALA A 329 5.91 26.53 -13.03
N VAL A 330 6.86 26.14 -12.16
CA VAL A 330 6.75 24.95 -11.33
C VAL A 330 5.67 25.12 -10.26
N VAL A 331 5.62 26.27 -9.57
CA VAL A 331 4.57 26.56 -8.58
C VAL A 331 3.19 26.60 -9.26
N ASP A 332 3.07 27.18 -10.46
CA ASP A 332 1.84 27.16 -11.25
C ASP A 332 1.38 25.73 -11.58
N ALA A 333 2.31 24.90 -12.05
CA ALA A 333 2.00 23.50 -12.39
C ALA A 333 1.52 22.69 -11.17
N VAL A 334 2.10 22.92 -10.00
CA VAL A 334 1.68 22.29 -8.74
C VAL A 334 0.27 22.74 -8.35
N LEU A 335 0.05 24.05 -8.26
CA LEU A 335 -1.22 24.63 -7.81
C LEU A 335 -2.37 24.39 -8.81
N ALA A 336 -2.07 24.26 -10.10
CA ALA A 336 -3.06 23.86 -11.10
C ALA A 336 -3.59 22.44 -10.88
N LYS A 337 -2.75 21.52 -10.39
CA LYS A 337 -3.14 20.14 -10.08
C LYS A 337 -3.78 19.99 -8.71
N ASN A 338 -3.22 20.67 -7.71
CA ASN A 338 -3.79 20.71 -6.36
C ASN A 338 -3.59 22.09 -5.74
N PRO A 339 -4.64 22.93 -5.72
CA PRO A 339 -4.56 24.24 -5.07
C PRO A 339 -4.28 24.21 -3.57
N GLN A 340 -4.41 23.05 -2.93
CA GLN A 340 -4.17 22.85 -1.49
C GLN A 340 -2.83 22.14 -1.23
N ALA A 341 -2.00 21.93 -2.25
CA ALA A 341 -0.71 21.29 -2.08
C ALA A 341 0.18 22.09 -1.11
N ARG A 342 0.79 21.39 -0.15
CA ARG A 342 1.77 21.97 0.77
C ARG A 342 3.11 22.10 0.03
N LEU A 343 3.68 23.29 0.06
CA LEU A 343 4.92 23.61 -0.63
C LEU A 343 6.04 23.91 0.37
N CYS A 344 7.22 23.32 0.13
CA CYS A 344 8.46 23.66 0.83
C CYS A 344 9.57 23.85 -0.19
N ILE A 345 10.08 25.07 -0.30
CA ILE A 345 11.12 25.48 -1.25
C ILE A 345 12.42 25.67 -0.49
N SER A 346 13.50 25.05 -0.96
CA SER A 346 14.84 25.24 -0.41
C SER A 346 15.62 26.27 -1.22
N ALA A 347 16.17 27.27 -0.55
CA ALA A 347 16.99 28.31 -1.17
C ALA A 347 18.29 28.52 -0.38
N ILE A 348 19.42 28.61 -1.10
CA ILE A 348 20.72 28.99 -0.57
C ILE A 348 21.11 30.42 -1.00
N ALA A 349 20.67 30.87 -2.18
CA ALA A 349 20.91 32.20 -2.73
C ALA A 349 19.76 33.15 -2.39
N LEU A 350 20.06 34.40 -2.16
CA LEU A 350 19.06 35.44 -1.86
C LEU A 350 18.11 35.66 -3.05
N GLU A 351 18.59 35.50 -4.26
CA GLU A 351 17.80 35.63 -5.50
C GLU A 351 16.74 34.52 -5.54
N THR A 352 17.11 33.28 -5.16
CA THR A 352 16.17 32.15 -5.10
C THR A 352 15.15 32.35 -3.98
N LEU A 353 15.56 32.85 -2.83
CA LEU A 353 14.67 33.19 -1.71
C LEU A 353 13.64 34.25 -2.16
N SER A 354 14.12 35.34 -2.77
CA SER A 354 13.24 36.42 -3.25
C SER A 354 12.25 35.92 -4.31
N ALA A 355 12.70 35.11 -5.26
CA ALA A 355 11.87 34.52 -6.29
C ALA A 355 10.81 33.58 -5.70
N ALA A 356 11.17 32.77 -4.69
CA ALA A 356 10.23 31.86 -4.03
C ALA A 356 9.13 32.64 -3.29
N VAL A 357 9.48 33.65 -2.49
CA VAL A 357 8.52 34.51 -1.78
C VAL A 357 7.60 35.20 -2.78
N ALA A 358 8.13 35.80 -3.84
CA ALA A 358 7.34 36.47 -4.87
C ALA A 358 6.38 35.49 -5.58
N ALA A 359 6.86 34.30 -5.96
CA ALA A 359 6.06 33.30 -6.64
C ALA A 359 4.87 32.84 -5.78
N LEU A 360 5.06 32.61 -4.49
CA LEU A 360 4.01 32.22 -3.56
C LEU A 360 3.01 33.36 -3.33
N THR A 361 3.50 34.57 -3.05
CA THR A 361 2.66 35.75 -2.77
C THR A 361 1.78 36.13 -3.95
N ALA A 362 2.33 36.09 -5.18
CA ALA A 362 1.57 36.37 -6.40
C ALA A 362 0.39 35.42 -6.63
N ARG A 363 0.40 34.25 -5.97
CA ARG A 363 -0.65 33.21 -6.06
C ARG A 363 -1.56 33.18 -4.81
N GLY A 364 -1.48 34.22 -3.99
CA GLY A 364 -2.32 34.38 -2.79
C GLY A 364 -1.95 33.46 -1.64
N LEU A 365 -0.72 32.91 -1.62
CA LEU A 365 -0.19 32.15 -0.53
C LEU A 365 0.61 33.05 0.43
N THR A 366 0.49 32.80 1.74
CA THR A 366 1.36 33.44 2.73
C THR A 366 2.68 32.68 2.78
N ALA A 367 3.77 33.35 2.47
CA ALA A 367 5.11 32.77 2.54
C ALA A 367 5.65 32.87 3.96
N GLU A 368 5.97 31.73 4.59
CA GLU A 368 6.76 31.67 5.81
C GLU A 368 8.20 31.32 5.45
N VAL A 369 9.17 32.09 5.95
CA VAL A 369 10.61 31.87 5.72
C VAL A 369 11.27 31.42 7.01
N THR A 370 11.91 30.27 6.99
CA THR A 370 12.72 29.75 8.09
C THR A 370 14.17 29.63 7.66
N GLN A 371 15.08 30.28 8.36
CA GLN A 371 16.53 30.13 8.15
C GLN A 371 17.07 29.01 9.02
N ILE A 372 17.88 28.12 8.43
CA ILE A 372 18.57 27.04 9.12
C ILE A 372 20.07 27.28 8.98
N ALA A 373 20.74 27.57 10.10
CA ALA A 373 22.19 27.71 10.21
C ALA A 373 22.76 26.52 11.00
N VAL A 374 23.68 25.80 10.40
CA VAL A 374 24.27 24.59 10.99
C VAL A 374 25.77 24.75 11.09
N SER A 375 26.33 24.47 12.27
CA SER A 375 27.78 24.32 12.46
C SER A 375 28.05 22.91 12.98
N ARG A 376 29.06 22.26 12.39
CA ARG A 376 29.46 20.90 12.82
C ARG A 376 30.91 20.91 13.32
N THR A 377 31.20 20.10 14.31
CA THR A 377 32.57 19.95 14.80
C THR A 377 33.44 19.18 13.81
N LYS A 378 34.66 19.66 13.59
CA LYS A 378 35.72 18.97 12.84
C LYS A 378 36.93 18.80 13.75
N PRO A 379 37.44 17.58 13.96
CA PRO A 379 38.67 17.35 14.70
C PRO A 379 39.88 18.03 14.06
N ALA A 380 40.69 18.72 14.87
CA ALA A 380 41.92 19.37 14.44
C ALA A 380 42.98 19.09 15.54
N GLY A 381 43.71 18.00 15.44
CA GLY A 381 44.59 17.53 16.48
C GLY A 381 43.83 17.19 17.77
N ARG A 382 44.11 17.89 18.85
CA ARG A 382 43.41 17.73 20.15
C ARG A 382 42.18 18.65 20.32
N LEU A 383 41.90 19.46 19.33
CA LEU A 383 40.79 20.45 19.32
C LEU A 383 39.65 20.01 18.44
N HIS A 384 38.47 20.58 18.71
CA HIS A 384 37.29 20.45 17.86
C HIS A 384 36.88 21.84 17.35
N LEU A 385 37.08 22.08 16.06
CA LEU A 385 36.68 23.34 15.41
C LEU A 385 35.21 23.28 15.01
N LEU A 386 34.48 24.37 15.23
CA LEU A 386 33.15 24.54 14.68
C LEU A 386 33.24 25.07 13.23
N MET A 387 32.81 24.26 12.30
CA MET A 387 32.75 24.61 10.87
C MET A 387 31.32 24.95 10.50
N ALA A 388 31.08 26.22 10.14
CA ALA A 388 29.79 26.68 9.67
C ALA A 388 29.51 26.20 8.24
N ASN A 389 28.32 25.69 7.99
CA ASN A 389 27.77 25.49 6.67
C ASN A 389 27.07 26.78 6.21
N ASN A 390 26.93 26.95 4.89
CA ASN A 390 26.08 28.03 4.38
C ASN A 390 24.66 27.90 4.94
N PRO A 391 24.07 29.00 5.44
CA PRO A 391 22.68 28.97 5.87
C PRO A 391 21.75 28.65 4.70
N ILE A 392 20.71 27.86 4.98
CA ILE A 392 19.68 27.49 4.02
C ILE A 392 18.36 28.11 4.47
N PHE A 393 17.58 28.59 3.52
CA PHE A 393 16.22 29.07 3.75
C PHE A 393 15.23 28.01 3.29
N LEU A 394 14.27 27.67 4.16
CA LEU A 394 13.08 26.91 3.80
C LEU A 394 11.89 27.87 3.75
N ILE A 395 11.23 27.91 2.61
CA ILE A 395 10.08 28.78 2.36
C ILE A 395 8.86 27.91 2.19
N THR A 396 7.86 28.06 3.05
CA THR A 396 6.58 27.35 2.93
C THR A 396 5.49 28.32 2.51
N GLY A 397 4.53 27.80 1.71
CA GLY A 397 3.36 28.55 1.27
C GLY A 397 2.10 27.96 1.87
N GLU A 398 1.32 28.75 2.61
CA GLU A 398 0.03 28.36 3.14
C GLU A 398 -1.09 29.28 2.62
N ARG A 399 -2.25 28.69 2.34
CA ARG A 399 -3.48 29.47 2.13
C ARG A 399 -4.08 29.84 3.48
N LYS A 400 -4.39 31.11 3.67
CA LYS A 400 -5.20 31.58 4.80
C LYS A 400 -6.66 31.19 4.63
#